data_b413db93dbb00f151df58a347c0e0382
#
_entry.id   b413db93dbb00f151df58a347c0e0382
#
_cell.length_a   1.000
_cell.length_b   1.000
_cell.length_c   1.000
_cell.angle_alpha   90.00
_cell.angle_beta   90.00
_cell.angle_gamma   90.00
#
_symmetry.space_group_name_H-M   'P 1'
#
loop_
_entity.id
_entity.type
_entity.pdbx_description
1 polymer ?
#
loop_
_entity_poly.entity_id
_entity_poly.type
_entity_poly.pdbx_seq_one_letter_code
_entity_poly.pdbx_strand_id
1 'polypeptide(L)'
;MSYFNVRVYGVLINHNSQVLISDEKSGGRIFSKFPGGGLELGEGLKDALKREFMEECNAEVEVLSHFYTTDFYEQSSFNDSQILSIYYLVKEVKPLNLIFKSKAFDFDADTDQSFRWVNLSELIPDEVTFQTDKTVIELLLKQIDL
;
A
#
# COMPACT_ATOMS: atom_id res chain seq x y z
N MET A 1 -1.99 26.25 0.80
CA MET A 1 -2.38 26.07 2.22
C MET A 1 -2.04 24.67 2.66
N SER A 2 -1.32 24.55 3.76
CA SER A 2 -0.95 23.24 4.31
C SER A 2 -2.19 22.55 4.94
N TYR A 3 -2.26 21.25 4.85
CA TYR A 3 -3.38 20.47 5.39
C TYR A 3 -2.89 19.07 5.76
N PHE A 4 -3.68 18.37 6.56
CA PHE A 4 -3.44 16.97 6.86
C PHE A 4 -4.01 16.12 5.73
N ASN A 5 -3.18 15.25 5.20
CA ASN A 5 -3.58 14.32 4.16
C ASN A 5 -3.66 12.93 4.78
N VAL A 6 -4.87 12.50 5.08
CA VAL A 6 -5.12 11.19 5.69
C VAL A 6 -5.22 10.14 4.59
N ARG A 7 -4.42 9.08 4.72
CA ARG A 7 -4.33 8.02 3.73
C ARG A 7 -4.51 6.67 4.41
N VAL A 8 -5.04 5.71 3.67
CA VAL A 8 -5.27 4.36 4.19
C VAL A 8 -4.70 3.33 3.23
N TYR A 9 -3.99 2.34 3.77
CA TYR A 9 -3.28 1.34 2.98
C TYR A 9 -3.54 -0.06 3.51
N GLY A 10 -3.46 -1.05 2.62
CA GLY A 10 -3.67 -2.44 2.98
C GLY A 10 -2.39 -3.26 2.85
N VAL A 11 -2.09 -3.99 3.90
CA VAL A 11 -1.05 -5.02 3.88
C VAL A 11 -1.76 -6.33 3.55
N LEU A 12 -1.77 -6.67 2.27
CA LEU A 12 -2.46 -7.84 1.75
C LEU A 12 -1.47 -8.99 1.63
N ILE A 13 -1.66 -10.00 2.47
CA ILE A 13 -0.82 -11.20 2.47
C ILE A 13 -1.66 -12.37 1.95
N ASN A 14 -1.16 -13.05 0.91
CA ASN A 14 -1.85 -14.20 0.33
C ASN A 14 -1.45 -15.49 1.04
N HIS A 15 -2.09 -16.61 0.64
CA HIS A 15 -1.83 -17.92 1.23
C HIS A 15 -0.44 -18.47 0.88
N ASN A 16 0.27 -17.86 -0.04
CA ASN A 16 1.64 -18.23 -0.41
C ASN A 16 2.69 -17.45 0.39
N SER A 17 2.29 -16.74 1.46
CA SER A 17 3.19 -15.92 2.27
C SER A 17 3.87 -14.83 1.45
N GLN A 18 3.08 -14.15 0.61
CA GLN A 18 3.54 -13.02 -0.20
C GLN A 18 2.70 -11.79 0.13
N VAL A 19 3.32 -10.63 0.06
CA VAL A 19 2.66 -9.33 0.27
C VAL A 19 2.53 -8.59 -1.06
N LEU A 20 1.42 -7.92 -1.25
CA LEU A 20 1.14 -7.15 -2.48
C LEU A 20 1.77 -5.77 -2.40
N ILE A 21 2.58 -5.44 -3.39
CA ILE A 21 3.21 -4.12 -3.56
C ILE A 21 2.71 -3.50 -4.85
N SER A 22 2.42 -2.20 -4.78
CA SER A 22 2.04 -1.38 -5.91
C SER A 22 3.23 -0.55 -6.36
N ASP A 23 3.59 -0.66 -7.62
CA ASP A 23 4.60 0.18 -8.25
C ASP A 23 3.87 1.22 -9.09
N GLU A 24 4.24 2.50 -8.93
CA GLU A 24 3.50 3.60 -9.54
C GLU A 24 4.43 4.61 -10.19
N LYS A 25 3.86 5.32 -11.15
CA LYS A 25 4.52 6.41 -11.85
C LYS A 25 3.58 7.63 -11.80
N SER A 26 4.07 8.72 -11.24
CA SER A 26 3.29 9.96 -11.12
C SER A 26 4.21 11.17 -11.05
N GLY A 27 3.87 12.21 -11.77
CA GLY A 27 4.63 13.47 -11.73
C GLY A 27 6.09 13.31 -12.15
N GLY A 28 6.39 12.40 -13.08
CA GLY A 28 7.75 12.12 -13.52
C GLY A 28 8.58 11.29 -12.52
N ARG A 29 7.94 10.74 -11.48
CA ARG A 29 8.60 9.96 -10.43
C ARG A 29 8.04 8.55 -10.43
N ILE A 30 8.89 7.59 -10.07
CA ILE A 30 8.48 6.20 -9.83
C ILE A 30 8.64 5.90 -8.34
N PHE A 31 7.72 5.13 -7.79
CA PHE A 31 7.76 4.77 -6.37
C PHE A 31 6.98 3.47 -6.12
N SER A 32 7.33 2.79 -5.05
CA SER A 32 6.66 1.56 -4.60
C SER A 32 6.02 1.80 -3.25
N LYS A 33 4.81 1.28 -3.05
CA LYS A 33 4.07 1.43 -1.81
C LYS A 33 3.07 0.29 -1.64
N PHE A 34 2.44 0.23 -0.48
CA PHE A 34 1.28 -0.65 -0.30
C PHE A 34 0.07 -0.08 -1.06
N PRO A 35 -0.84 -0.95 -1.53
CA PRO A 35 -2.06 -0.48 -2.18
C PRO A 35 -2.96 0.31 -1.23
N GLY A 36 -3.59 1.34 -1.73
CA GLY A 36 -4.47 2.20 -0.97
C GLY A 36 -4.43 3.63 -1.48
N GLY A 37 -4.94 4.56 -0.72
CA GLY A 37 -4.99 5.95 -1.13
C GLY A 37 -5.64 6.87 -0.12
N GLY A 38 -6.09 8.02 -0.61
CA GLY A 38 -6.63 9.09 0.25
C GLY A 38 -8.01 8.80 0.81
N LEU A 39 -8.22 9.21 2.04
CA LEU A 39 -9.54 9.20 2.68
C LEU A 39 -10.36 10.34 2.10
N GLU A 40 -11.61 10.05 1.75
CA GLU A 40 -12.56 11.07 1.30
C GLU A 40 -13.50 11.45 2.44
N LEU A 41 -13.97 12.70 2.40
CA LEU A 41 -14.95 13.17 3.38
C LEU A 41 -16.20 12.30 3.32
N GLY A 42 -16.69 11.91 4.47
CA GLY A 42 -17.93 11.13 4.58
C GLY A 42 -17.73 9.62 4.60
N GLU A 43 -16.49 9.12 4.46
CA GLU A 43 -16.24 7.68 4.55
C GLU A 43 -15.40 7.33 5.76
N GLY A 44 -15.59 6.12 6.28
CA GLY A 44 -14.71 5.58 7.31
C GLY A 44 -13.44 5.00 6.71
N LEU A 45 -12.43 4.77 7.55
CA LEU A 45 -11.13 4.28 7.07
C LEU A 45 -11.23 2.92 6.38
N LYS A 46 -11.99 1.99 6.94
CA LYS A 46 -12.15 0.66 6.34
C LYS A 46 -12.89 0.72 5.01
N ASP A 47 -13.91 1.57 4.92
CA ASP A 47 -14.66 1.76 3.68
C ASP A 47 -13.80 2.40 2.60
N ALA A 48 -12.97 3.37 2.97
CA ALA A 48 -12.02 3.99 2.07
C ALA A 48 -11.05 2.95 1.50
N LEU A 49 -10.54 2.07 2.35
CA LEU A 49 -9.60 1.04 1.91
C LEU A 49 -10.25 0.06 0.94
N LYS A 50 -11.48 -0.36 1.22
CA LYS A 50 -12.24 -1.23 0.31
C LYS A 50 -12.47 -0.56 -1.04
N ARG A 51 -12.81 0.74 -1.01
CA ARG A 51 -13.01 1.52 -2.24
C ARG A 51 -11.72 1.60 -3.05
N GLU A 52 -10.60 1.89 -2.40
CA GLU A 52 -9.31 1.99 -3.08
C GLU A 52 -8.90 0.66 -3.73
N PHE A 53 -9.09 -0.46 -3.05
CA PHE A 53 -8.81 -1.76 -3.65
C PHE A 53 -9.73 -2.06 -4.83
N MET A 54 -10.99 -1.64 -4.76
CA MET A 54 -11.91 -1.82 -5.88
C MET A 54 -11.49 -0.96 -7.07
N GLU A 55 -11.12 0.30 -6.84
CA GLU A 55 -10.70 1.21 -7.91
C GLU A 55 -9.38 0.80 -8.55
N GLU A 56 -8.39 0.42 -7.76
CA GLU A 56 -7.04 0.14 -8.26
C GLU A 56 -6.85 -1.30 -8.71
N CYS A 57 -7.47 -2.24 -7.99
CA CYS A 57 -7.23 -3.67 -8.20
C CYS A 57 -8.46 -4.41 -8.73
N ASN A 58 -9.60 -3.73 -8.85
CA ASN A 58 -10.89 -4.37 -9.15
C ASN A 58 -11.10 -5.58 -8.21
N ALA A 59 -10.77 -5.42 -6.95
CA ALA A 59 -10.72 -6.50 -5.98
C ALA A 59 -11.58 -6.18 -4.76
N GLU A 60 -12.34 -7.18 -4.31
CA GLU A 60 -13.04 -7.14 -3.04
C GLU A 60 -12.12 -7.71 -1.97
N VAL A 61 -11.88 -6.95 -0.91
CA VAL A 61 -11.04 -7.37 0.20
C VAL A 61 -11.79 -7.29 1.52
N GLU A 62 -11.36 -8.10 2.47
CA GLU A 62 -11.81 -8.04 3.85
C GLU A 62 -10.75 -7.33 4.67
N VAL A 63 -11.15 -6.29 5.39
CA VAL A 63 -10.24 -5.55 6.29
C VAL A 63 -10.25 -6.27 7.63
N LEU A 64 -9.09 -6.77 8.04
CA LEU A 64 -8.97 -7.64 9.21
C LEU A 64 -8.73 -6.84 10.50
N SER A 65 -7.60 -6.17 10.59
CA SER A 65 -7.23 -5.45 11.82
C SER A 65 -6.30 -4.31 11.50
N HIS A 66 -6.32 -3.30 12.37
CA HIS A 66 -5.35 -2.21 12.33
C HIS A 66 -3.95 -2.75 12.56
N PHE A 67 -3.00 -2.26 11.76
CA PHE A 67 -1.61 -2.68 11.86
C PHE A 67 -0.71 -1.55 12.37
N TYR A 68 -0.81 -0.35 11.76
CA TYR A 68 0.07 0.76 12.10
C TYR A 68 -0.56 2.09 11.68
N THR A 69 -0.29 3.13 12.46
CA THR A 69 -0.58 4.53 12.09
C THR A 69 0.71 5.31 12.20
N THR A 70 1.04 6.11 11.19
CA THR A 70 2.23 6.97 11.20
C THR A 70 2.29 7.78 12.49
N ASP A 71 3.36 7.64 13.24
CA ASP A 71 3.54 8.31 14.53
C ASP A 71 4.73 9.27 14.55
N PHE A 72 5.22 9.65 13.38
CA PHE A 72 6.28 10.62 13.18
C PHE A 72 5.85 11.63 12.12
N TYR A 73 6.54 12.76 12.04
CA TYR A 73 6.23 13.76 11.02
C TYR A 73 6.69 13.29 9.65
N GLU A 74 5.77 13.32 8.66
CA GLU A 74 6.09 13.05 7.27
C GLU A 74 5.38 14.08 6.38
N GLN A 75 6.17 14.81 5.61
CA GLN A 75 5.63 15.71 4.60
C GLN A 75 5.46 14.95 3.29
N SER A 76 4.38 15.26 2.56
CA SER A 76 4.17 14.68 1.23
C SER A 76 5.35 15.02 0.31
N SER A 77 5.77 14.04 -0.48
CA SER A 77 6.76 14.25 -1.55
C SER A 77 6.16 14.97 -2.76
N PHE A 78 4.85 15.16 -2.81
CA PHE A 78 4.14 15.70 -3.96
C PHE A 78 3.54 17.08 -3.72
N ASN A 79 3.34 17.49 -2.47
CA ASN A 79 2.75 18.78 -2.11
C ASN A 79 3.17 19.16 -0.69
N ASP A 80 2.56 20.21 -0.13
CA ASP A 80 2.92 20.72 1.19
C ASP A 80 2.02 20.16 2.31
N SER A 81 1.34 19.05 2.08
CA SER A 81 0.53 18.41 3.10
C SER A 81 1.37 17.58 4.06
N GLN A 82 0.88 17.42 5.28
CA GLN A 82 1.42 16.47 6.25
C GLN A 82 0.66 15.16 6.13
N ILE A 83 1.38 14.06 5.94
CA ILE A 83 0.80 12.75 5.71
C ILE A 83 0.52 12.06 7.04
N LEU A 84 -0.68 11.51 7.17
CA LEU A 84 -1.05 10.54 8.22
C LEU A 84 -1.51 9.28 7.51
N SER A 85 -0.75 8.22 7.61
CA SER A 85 -1.05 6.95 6.93
C SER A 85 -1.49 5.91 7.94
N ILE A 86 -2.61 5.26 7.65
CA ILE A 86 -3.18 4.22 8.51
C ILE A 86 -3.14 2.92 7.71
N TYR A 87 -2.59 1.86 8.30
CA TYR A 87 -2.39 0.57 7.66
C TYR A 87 -3.24 -0.49 8.33
N TYR A 88 -3.89 -1.30 7.51
CA TYR A 88 -4.67 -2.45 7.97
C TYR A 88 -4.14 -3.72 7.33
N LEU A 89 -4.20 -4.82 8.08
CA LEU A 89 -4.06 -6.14 7.48
C LEU A 89 -5.34 -6.43 6.72
N VAL A 90 -5.21 -6.90 5.48
CA VAL A 90 -6.35 -7.24 4.63
C VAL A 90 -6.14 -8.61 4.02
N LYS A 91 -7.24 -9.24 3.61
CA LYS A 91 -7.18 -10.47 2.83
C LYS A 91 -8.08 -10.39 1.63
N GLU A 92 -7.73 -11.11 0.57
CA GLU A 92 -8.58 -11.21 -0.60
C GLU A 92 -9.81 -12.07 -0.30
N VAL A 93 -10.98 -11.61 -0.77
CA VAL A 93 -12.22 -12.40 -0.71
C VAL A 93 -12.24 -13.42 -1.83
N LYS A 94 -11.70 -13.04 -2.97
CA LYS A 94 -11.51 -13.89 -4.16
C LYS A 94 -10.08 -13.67 -4.66
N PRO A 95 -9.49 -14.62 -5.40
CA PRO A 95 -8.19 -14.38 -6.02
C PRO A 95 -8.20 -13.10 -6.85
N LEU A 96 -7.16 -12.29 -6.70
CA LEU A 96 -7.03 -11.05 -7.46
C LEU A 96 -6.88 -11.35 -8.95
N ASN A 97 -7.70 -10.71 -9.77
CA ASN A 97 -7.67 -10.85 -11.22
C ASN A 97 -6.83 -9.73 -11.82
N LEU A 98 -5.52 -9.76 -11.56
CA LEU A 98 -4.55 -8.80 -12.05
C LEU A 98 -3.41 -9.53 -12.74
N ILE A 99 -2.74 -8.81 -13.64
CA ILE A 99 -1.49 -9.28 -14.21
C ILE A 99 -0.38 -8.82 -13.26
N PHE A 100 0.28 -9.78 -12.61
CA PHE A 100 1.35 -9.47 -11.68
C PHE A 100 2.70 -9.49 -12.39
N LYS A 101 3.56 -8.55 -12.03
CA LYS A 101 4.90 -8.46 -12.57
C LYS A 101 5.89 -9.08 -11.58
N SER A 102 7.00 -9.57 -12.09
CA SER A 102 8.08 -10.11 -11.24
C SER A 102 9.11 -9.06 -10.85
N LYS A 103 9.14 -7.95 -11.56
CA LYS A 103 10.11 -6.88 -11.32
C LYS A 103 9.38 -5.58 -10.99
N ALA A 104 10.01 -4.78 -10.12
CA ALA A 104 9.53 -3.45 -9.81
C ALA A 104 9.54 -2.57 -11.06
N PHE A 105 8.53 -1.70 -11.16
CA PHE A 105 8.43 -0.68 -12.21
C PHE A 105 8.34 -1.22 -13.63
N ASP A 106 7.84 -2.45 -13.76
CA ASP A 106 7.60 -3.06 -15.08
C ASP A 106 6.18 -2.67 -15.53
N PHE A 107 6.07 -1.48 -16.09
CA PHE A 107 4.79 -0.94 -16.55
C PHE A 107 4.47 -1.38 -17.98
N ASP A 108 3.21 -1.74 -18.21
CA ASP A 108 2.71 -1.95 -19.56
C ASP A 108 2.56 -0.58 -20.25
N ALA A 109 2.54 -0.59 -21.56
CA ALA A 109 2.26 0.62 -22.32
C ALA A 109 0.91 1.21 -21.86
N ASP A 110 0.85 2.53 -21.71
CA ASP A 110 -0.35 3.26 -21.31
C ASP A 110 -0.80 3.02 -19.85
N THR A 111 0.03 2.40 -19.01
CA THR A 111 -0.28 2.25 -17.57
C THR A 111 0.74 2.98 -16.72
N ASP A 112 0.27 3.50 -15.58
CA ASP A 112 1.09 4.19 -14.59
C ASP A 112 1.17 3.41 -13.28
N GLN A 113 0.67 2.18 -13.27
CA GLN A 113 0.63 1.33 -12.09
C GLN A 113 0.79 -0.13 -12.48
N SER A 114 1.56 -0.86 -11.68
CA SER A 114 1.68 -2.31 -11.80
C SER A 114 1.76 -2.91 -10.40
N PHE A 115 1.49 -4.20 -10.30
CA PHE A 115 1.46 -4.91 -9.03
C PHE A 115 2.38 -6.11 -9.06
N ARG A 116 2.99 -6.40 -7.92
CA ARG A 116 3.84 -7.59 -7.76
C ARG A 116 3.65 -8.17 -6.37
N TRP A 117 3.79 -9.49 -6.29
CA TRP A 117 3.85 -10.19 -5.01
C TRP A 117 5.32 -10.31 -4.59
N VAL A 118 5.59 -9.96 -3.33
CA VAL A 118 6.94 -10.10 -2.76
C VAL A 118 6.87 -11.15 -1.66
N ASN A 119 7.74 -12.16 -1.74
CA ASN A 119 7.80 -13.19 -0.70
C ASN A 119 8.20 -12.56 0.63
N LEU A 120 7.48 -12.90 1.69
CA LEU A 120 7.81 -12.38 3.03
C LEU A 120 9.23 -12.75 3.45
N SER A 121 9.74 -13.90 3.00
CA SER A 121 11.11 -14.34 3.29
C SER A 121 12.18 -13.47 2.62
N GLU A 122 11.80 -12.70 1.60
CA GLU A 122 12.72 -11.84 0.84
C GLU A 122 12.44 -10.36 1.04
N LEU A 123 11.42 -10.04 1.84
CA LEU A 123 10.95 -8.66 2.02
C LEU A 123 11.97 -7.85 2.83
N ILE A 124 12.35 -6.70 2.29
CA ILE A 124 13.24 -5.74 2.96
C ILE A 124 12.61 -4.34 2.87
N PRO A 125 12.97 -3.41 3.78
CA PRO A 125 12.40 -2.05 3.73
C PRO A 125 12.60 -1.34 2.40
N ASP A 126 13.68 -1.62 1.68
CA ASP A 126 13.96 -0.98 0.40
C ASP A 126 13.02 -1.41 -0.74
N GLU A 127 12.12 -2.39 -0.50
CA GLU A 127 11.08 -2.73 -1.47
C GLU A 127 10.08 -1.59 -1.65
N VAL A 128 10.01 -0.66 -0.71
CA VAL A 128 9.09 0.48 -0.77
C VAL A 128 9.86 1.78 -0.66
N THR A 129 9.23 2.86 -1.11
CA THR A 129 9.91 4.16 -1.29
C THR A 129 9.82 5.05 -0.05
N PHE A 130 8.64 5.11 0.59
CA PHE A 130 8.38 6.10 1.64
C PHE A 130 8.71 5.56 3.02
N GLN A 131 9.16 6.44 3.92
CA GLN A 131 9.60 6.04 5.26
C GLN A 131 8.50 5.33 6.05
N THR A 132 7.25 5.80 5.95
CA THR A 132 6.15 5.17 6.67
C THR A 132 5.93 3.72 6.20
N ASP A 133 6.02 3.47 4.89
CA ASP A 133 5.91 2.11 4.34
C ASP A 133 7.08 1.23 4.80
N LYS A 134 8.28 1.79 4.85
CA LYS A 134 9.47 1.07 5.33
C LYS A 134 9.29 0.65 6.80
N THR A 135 8.72 1.53 7.61
CA THR A 135 8.41 1.24 9.01
C THR A 135 7.43 0.07 9.12
N VAL A 136 6.42 0.04 8.25
CA VAL A 136 5.45 -1.07 8.22
C VAL A 136 6.15 -2.39 7.90
N ILE A 137 7.07 -2.39 6.94
CA ILE A 137 7.83 -3.60 6.61
C ILE A 137 8.67 -4.06 7.82
N GLU A 138 9.34 -3.14 8.50
CA GLU A 138 10.12 -3.48 9.68
C GLU A 138 9.26 -4.13 10.78
N LEU A 139 8.07 -3.58 11.02
CA LEU A 139 7.14 -4.14 11.99
C LEU A 139 6.62 -5.52 11.54
N LEU A 140 6.32 -5.67 10.26
CA LEU A 140 5.86 -6.93 9.71
C LEU A 140 6.91 -8.02 9.86
N LEU A 141 8.17 -7.71 9.58
CA LEU A 141 9.27 -8.66 9.72
C LEU A 141 9.49 -9.08 11.17
N LYS A 142 9.28 -8.19 12.12
CA LYS A 142 9.38 -8.54 13.56
C LYS A 142 8.30 -9.54 13.97
N GLN A 143 7.11 -9.46 13.41
CA GLN A 143 6.04 -10.40 13.71
C GLN A 143 6.30 -11.79 13.13
N ILE A 144 6.97 -11.85 11.98
CA ILE A 144 7.29 -13.11 11.30
C ILE A 144 8.39 -13.88 12.04
N ASP A 145 9.33 -13.18 12.65
CA ASP A 145 10.48 -13.76 13.34
C ASP A 145 10.12 -14.34 14.74
N LEU A 146 8.87 -14.29 15.11
CA LEU A 146 8.41 -14.88 16.37
C LEU A 146 8.05 -16.40 16.21
#